data_88c1cbb7a3893dcfcf6ff0b48b8daa76
#
_entry.id   88c1cbb7a3893dcfcf6ff0b48b8daa76
#
_cell.length_a   1.000
_cell.length_b   1.000
_cell.length_c   1.000
_cell.angle_alpha   90.00
_cell.angle_beta   90.00
_cell.angle_gamma   90.00
#
_symmetry.space_group_name_H-M   'P 1'
#
loop_
_entity.id
_entity.type
_entity.pdbx_description
1 polymer ?
#
loop_
_entity_poly.entity_id
_entity_poly.type
_entity_poly.pdbx_seq_one_letter_code
_entity_poly.pdbx_strand_id
1 'polypeptide(L)'
;MEKNHGKLNIPAKVNLSLAITGVKGALHTLDMETVAVDLYDTVTYNKTESGGIAIDYTSSLADFDKERFRPVVESAVNKFVAEYGDIDCHILIEKNLPLGAGIGGSSTAVVGVLKALEDLKNIRLDNRFLSSIGSDIPVVYRGGHNRVTGVGDVVEALEPIFKHFVILVKGGVDSGKAYRLYDEIGAECFGPRRNDLEKAAREINPAVKEAREILENLGAKDVVMSGSGSAVVAIFDDEASAKSVFDRIDGFNKFLTKTF
;
A
#
# COMPACT_ATOMS: atom_id res chain seq x y z
N MET A 1 22.70 -19.02 8.10
CA MET A 1 22.51 -18.85 9.57
C MET A 1 21.03 -18.60 9.79
N GLU A 2 20.40 -19.34 10.69
CA GLU A 2 19.01 -19.09 11.09
C GLU A 2 18.91 -17.71 11.74
N LYS A 3 18.00 -16.88 11.24
CA LYS A 3 17.71 -15.59 11.85
C LYS A 3 16.69 -15.80 12.98
N ASN A 4 17.11 -15.63 14.22
CA ASN A 4 16.23 -15.76 15.38
C ASN A 4 15.53 -14.46 15.78
N HIS A 5 15.95 -13.33 15.23
CA HIS A 5 15.35 -12.00 15.45
C HIS A 5 15.69 -11.06 14.30
N GLY A 6 14.91 -10.00 14.15
CA GLY A 6 15.16 -8.97 13.15
C GLY A 6 14.21 -7.78 13.24
N LYS A 7 14.53 -6.76 12.45
CA LYS A 7 13.71 -5.57 12.23
C LYS A 7 13.62 -5.32 10.73
N LEU A 8 12.39 -5.16 10.22
CA LEU A 8 12.08 -4.98 8.81
C LEU A 8 11.32 -3.66 8.63
N ASN A 9 11.77 -2.83 7.72
CA ASN A 9 11.02 -1.67 7.26
C ASN A 9 10.37 -2.02 5.92
N ILE A 10 9.05 -1.99 5.87
CA ILE A 10 8.29 -2.35 4.68
C ILE A 10 7.75 -1.08 4.03
N PRO A 11 8.22 -0.74 2.82
CA PRO A 11 7.88 0.52 2.19
C PRO A 11 6.41 0.57 1.72
N ALA A 12 5.84 1.76 1.80
CA ALA A 12 4.59 2.09 1.12
C ALA A 12 4.78 1.99 -0.40
N LYS A 13 3.68 1.84 -1.13
CA LYS A 13 3.66 1.95 -2.59
C LYS A 13 2.78 3.11 -3.02
N VAL A 14 3.11 3.70 -4.15
CA VAL A 14 2.27 4.66 -4.88
C VAL A 14 1.93 4.07 -6.24
N ASN A 15 0.65 4.13 -6.64
CA ASN A 15 0.27 3.86 -8.01
C ASN A 15 0.49 5.12 -8.84
N LEU A 16 1.35 5.02 -9.85
CA LEU A 16 1.59 6.09 -10.83
C LEU A 16 0.54 6.05 -11.95
N SER A 17 -0.08 4.90 -12.15
CA SER A 17 -1.27 4.72 -12.99
C SER A 17 -2.09 3.51 -12.52
N LEU A 18 -3.38 3.47 -12.86
CA LEU A 18 -4.27 2.33 -12.68
C LEU A 18 -5.30 2.30 -13.80
N ALA A 19 -5.20 1.30 -14.65
CA ALA A 19 -6.20 1.02 -15.68
C ALA A 19 -6.92 -0.30 -15.35
N ILE A 20 -8.23 -0.31 -15.46
CA ILE A 20 -9.04 -1.54 -15.43
C ILE A 20 -9.14 -2.06 -16.87
N THR A 21 -8.67 -3.29 -17.10
CA THR A 21 -8.53 -3.86 -18.45
C THR A 21 -9.59 -4.92 -18.77
N GLY A 22 -10.37 -5.33 -17.76
CA GLY A 22 -11.43 -6.33 -17.91
C GLY A 22 -11.77 -6.98 -16.59
N VAL A 23 -12.34 -8.19 -16.67
CA VAL A 23 -12.78 -8.98 -15.52
C VAL A 23 -12.34 -10.44 -15.68
N LYS A 24 -11.88 -11.06 -14.58
CA LYS A 24 -11.54 -12.48 -14.49
C LYS A 24 -12.26 -13.08 -13.27
N GLY A 25 -13.32 -13.84 -13.51
CA GLY A 25 -14.20 -14.33 -12.45
C GLY A 25 -14.92 -13.16 -11.77
N ALA A 26 -14.75 -13.01 -10.46
CA ALA A 26 -15.32 -11.91 -9.68
C ALA A 26 -14.37 -10.72 -9.49
N LEU A 27 -13.18 -10.76 -10.09
CA LEU A 27 -12.12 -9.76 -9.89
C LEU A 27 -11.86 -8.99 -11.18
N HIS A 28 -11.60 -7.69 -11.05
CA HIS A 28 -11.14 -6.86 -12.15
C HIS A 28 -9.69 -7.20 -12.54
N THR A 29 -9.41 -7.21 -13.82
CA THR A 29 -8.03 -7.25 -14.32
C THR A 29 -7.51 -5.83 -14.48
N LEU A 30 -6.23 -5.65 -14.18
CA LEU A 30 -5.59 -4.35 -14.01
C LEU A 30 -4.34 -4.25 -14.89
N ASP A 31 -3.97 -3.03 -15.22
CA ASP A 31 -2.64 -2.64 -15.68
C ASP A 31 -2.24 -1.39 -14.90
N MET A 32 -1.27 -1.55 -14.01
CA MET A 32 -0.85 -0.51 -13.07
C MET A 32 0.67 -0.33 -13.13
N GLU A 33 1.09 0.91 -13.00
CA GLU A 33 2.48 1.25 -12.67
C GLU A 33 2.56 1.64 -11.20
N THR A 34 3.48 1.02 -10.45
CA THR A 34 3.63 1.25 -9.02
C THR A 34 5.08 1.48 -8.65
N VAL A 35 5.31 2.30 -7.65
CA VAL A 35 6.64 2.54 -7.11
C VAL A 35 6.63 2.50 -5.58
N ALA A 36 7.66 1.88 -4.99
CA ALA A 36 7.89 1.95 -3.56
C ALA A 36 8.47 3.32 -3.17
N VAL A 37 8.02 3.84 -2.02
CA VAL A 37 8.43 5.16 -1.52
C VAL A 37 8.96 5.07 -0.09
N ASP A 38 9.81 6.03 0.30
CA ASP A 38 10.49 6.14 1.58
C ASP A 38 9.54 6.52 2.74
N LEU A 39 8.49 5.70 2.92
CA LEU A 39 7.53 5.71 4.03
C LEU A 39 7.31 4.26 4.44
N TYR A 40 7.34 3.94 5.73
CA TYR A 40 7.41 2.56 6.20
C TYR A 40 6.45 2.25 7.33
N ASP A 41 5.90 1.02 7.31
CA ASP A 41 5.60 0.31 8.54
C ASP A 41 6.82 -0.50 8.96
N THR A 42 6.98 -0.70 10.26
CA THR A 42 8.09 -1.46 10.80
C THR A 42 7.60 -2.73 11.48
N VAL A 43 8.28 -3.84 11.24
CA VAL A 43 8.02 -5.11 11.91
C VAL A 43 9.29 -5.60 12.60
N THR A 44 9.21 -5.78 13.91
CA THR A 44 10.28 -6.38 14.72
C THR A 44 9.82 -7.78 15.14
N TYR A 45 10.70 -8.76 15.08
CA TYR A 45 10.37 -10.14 15.42
C TYR A 45 11.50 -10.82 16.17
N ASN A 46 11.13 -11.79 16.99
CA ASN A 46 12.06 -12.72 17.67
C ASN A 46 11.42 -14.10 17.82
N LYS A 47 12.26 -15.14 17.69
CA LYS A 47 11.89 -16.51 18.00
C LYS A 47 11.70 -16.66 19.51
N THR A 48 10.70 -17.43 19.93
CA THR A 48 10.45 -17.79 21.33
C THR A 48 10.60 -19.30 21.52
N GLU A 49 10.62 -19.76 22.76
CA GLU A 49 10.75 -21.21 23.08
C GLU A 49 9.39 -21.92 23.00
N SER A 50 8.29 -21.19 23.18
CA SER A 50 6.92 -21.72 23.16
C SER A 50 5.92 -20.57 23.05
N GLY A 51 4.64 -20.86 22.77
CA GLY A 51 3.53 -19.90 22.80
C GLY A 51 2.90 -19.61 21.44
N GLY A 52 3.39 -20.24 20.38
CA GLY A 52 2.91 -19.99 19.02
C GLY A 52 3.28 -18.60 18.50
N ILE A 53 2.53 -18.08 17.54
CA ILE A 53 2.75 -16.77 16.94
C ILE A 53 1.98 -15.69 17.73
N ALA A 54 2.70 -14.90 18.52
CA ALA A 54 2.15 -13.75 19.24
C ALA A 54 2.40 -12.46 18.46
N ILE A 55 1.36 -11.61 18.29
CA ILE A 55 1.46 -10.36 17.53
C ILE A 55 0.96 -9.19 18.35
N ASP A 56 1.82 -8.21 18.54
CA ASP A 56 1.51 -6.93 19.15
C ASP A 56 1.54 -5.78 18.13
N TYR A 57 0.84 -4.71 18.47
CA TYR A 57 0.66 -3.55 17.61
C TYR A 57 0.91 -2.27 18.37
N THR A 58 1.69 -1.37 17.77
CA THR A 58 1.79 0.04 18.14
C THR A 58 1.50 0.91 16.92
N SER A 59 1.16 2.17 17.13
CA SER A 59 0.92 3.10 16.03
C SER A 59 1.24 4.53 16.41
N SER A 60 1.77 5.28 15.45
CA SER A 60 1.88 6.74 15.49
C SER A 60 0.62 7.44 14.96
N LEU A 61 -0.33 6.70 14.37
CA LEU A 61 -1.56 7.23 13.81
C LEU A 61 -2.62 7.41 14.88
N ALA A 62 -3.20 8.60 14.97
CA ALA A 62 -4.21 8.92 15.98
C ALA A 62 -5.53 8.14 15.83
N ASP A 63 -5.85 7.73 14.61
CA ASP A 63 -7.08 7.02 14.23
C ASP A 63 -6.87 5.52 13.94
N PHE A 64 -5.75 4.93 14.40
CA PHE A 64 -5.47 3.52 14.20
C PHE A 64 -6.39 2.64 15.05
N ASP A 65 -7.29 1.92 14.38
CA ASP A 65 -8.16 0.91 15.00
C ASP A 65 -7.52 -0.47 14.91
N LYS A 66 -6.87 -0.89 16.00
CA LYS A 66 -6.21 -2.18 16.14
C LYS A 66 -7.18 -3.35 15.93
N GLU A 67 -8.38 -3.27 16.50
CA GLU A 67 -9.34 -4.38 16.47
C GLU A 67 -9.92 -4.59 15.07
N ARG A 68 -10.10 -3.52 14.32
CA ARG A 68 -10.49 -3.58 12.91
C ARG A 68 -9.37 -4.11 12.01
N PHE A 69 -8.12 -3.82 12.35
CA PHE A 69 -6.95 -4.20 11.54
C PHE A 69 -6.46 -5.64 11.81
N ARG A 70 -6.53 -6.10 13.07
CA ARG A 70 -6.06 -7.42 13.51
C ARG A 70 -6.50 -8.58 12.60
N PRO A 71 -7.80 -8.72 12.19
CA PRO A 71 -8.25 -9.84 11.37
C PRO A 71 -7.54 -9.95 10.01
N VAL A 72 -7.06 -8.83 9.46
CA VAL A 72 -6.33 -8.81 8.19
C VAL A 72 -4.98 -9.53 8.33
N VAL A 73 -4.27 -9.25 9.41
CA VAL A 73 -2.98 -9.90 9.72
C VAL A 73 -3.19 -11.35 10.10
N GLU A 74 -4.14 -11.65 10.99
CA GLU A 74 -4.44 -13.02 11.43
C GLU A 74 -4.84 -13.93 10.26
N SER A 75 -5.60 -13.43 9.30
CA SER A 75 -5.94 -14.18 8.09
C SER A 75 -4.69 -14.61 7.30
N ALA A 76 -3.72 -13.71 7.15
CA ALA A 76 -2.46 -14.02 6.47
C ALA A 76 -1.60 -15.03 7.25
N VAL A 77 -1.53 -14.88 8.58
CA VAL A 77 -0.81 -15.81 9.47
C VAL A 77 -1.45 -17.20 9.43
N ASN A 78 -2.78 -17.28 9.50
CA ASN A 78 -3.48 -18.57 9.44
C ASN A 78 -3.22 -19.29 8.12
N LYS A 79 -3.20 -18.60 6.98
CA LYS A 79 -2.82 -19.19 5.69
C LYS A 79 -1.36 -19.64 5.68
N PHE A 80 -0.46 -18.84 6.26
CA PHE A 80 0.95 -19.22 6.38
C PHE A 80 1.12 -20.49 7.21
N VAL A 81 0.49 -20.57 8.39
CA VAL A 81 0.56 -21.74 9.27
C VAL A 81 -0.02 -22.98 8.60
N ALA A 82 -1.13 -22.84 7.86
CA ALA A 82 -1.75 -23.95 7.14
C ALA A 82 -0.83 -24.55 6.06
N GLU A 83 0.01 -23.74 5.40
CA GLU A 83 0.87 -24.19 4.30
C GLU A 83 2.28 -24.54 4.75
N TYR A 84 2.85 -23.79 5.70
CA TYR A 84 4.25 -23.94 6.12
C TYR A 84 4.43 -24.44 7.56
N GLY A 85 3.35 -24.65 8.30
CA GLY A 85 3.37 -25.06 9.71
C GLY A 85 3.65 -23.92 10.67
N ASP A 86 3.40 -24.18 11.95
CA ASP A 86 3.54 -23.21 13.05
C ASP A 86 4.99 -22.93 13.42
N ILE A 87 5.22 -21.85 14.15
CA ILE A 87 6.50 -21.45 14.73
C ILE A 87 6.25 -20.60 15.97
N ASP A 88 7.07 -20.80 17.00
CA ASP A 88 7.01 -19.99 18.21
C ASP A 88 7.78 -18.68 18.01
N CYS A 89 7.05 -17.56 18.01
CA CYS A 89 7.65 -16.25 17.85
C CYS A 89 6.78 -15.12 18.40
N HIS A 90 7.41 -13.98 18.67
CA HIS A 90 6.76 -12.71 18.97
C HIS A 90 7.05 -11.71 17.86
N ILE A 91 6.03 -11.05 17.36
CA ILE A 91 6.09 -10.06 16.29
C ILE A 91 5.45 -8.76 16.79
N LEU A 92 6.17 -7.65 16.69
CA LEU A 92 5.66 -6.30 16.95
C LEU A 92 5.52 -5.56 15.64
N ILE A 93 4.31 -5.07 15.34
CA ILE A 93 4.00 -4.21 14.19
C ILE A 93 3.89 -2.76 14.66
N GLU A 94 4.79 -1.90 14.16
CA GLU A 94 4.72 -0.45 14.34
C GLU A 94 4.04 0.17 13.11
N LYS A 95 2.76 0.53 13.27
CA LYS A 95 1.89 1.02 12.19
C LYS A 95 2.02 2.53 12.01
N ASN A 96 2.61 2.97 10.90
CA ASN A 96 2.85 4.38 10.58
C ASN A 96 2.12 4.83 9.31
N LEU A 97 1.63 3.88 8.51
CA LEU A 97 0.95 4.16 7.26
C LEU A 97 -0.57 4.07 7.42
N PRO A 98 -1.35 5.05 6.93
CA PRO A 98 -2.80 5.06 7.07
C PRO A 98 -3.44 3.88 6.32
N LEU A 99 -4.51 3.33 6.92
CA LEU A 99 -5.32 2.26 6.34
C LEU A 99 -6.31 2.84 5.33
N GLY A 100 -6.59 2.08 4.25
CA GLY A 100 -7.60 2.48 3.24
C GLY A 100 -7.23 3.74 2.45
N ALA A 101 -5.96 4.10 2.41
CA ALA A 101 -5.46 5.27 1.68
C ALA A 101 -4.96 4.96 0.26
N GLY A 102 -4.92 3.70 -0.16
CA GLY A 102 -4.40 3.33 -1.49
C GLY A 102 -2.87 3.29 -1.60
N ILE A 103 -2.14 3.51 -0.49
CA ILE A 103 -0.66 3.47 -0.45
C ILE A 103 -0.10 2.16 0.13
N GLY A 104 -0.91 1.12 0.20
CA GLY A 104 -0.50 -0.19 0.68
C GLY A 104 -0.48 -0.37 2.20
N GLY A 105 -1.11 0.54 2.97
CA GLY A 105 -1.01 0.54 4.44
C GLY A 105 -1.43 -0.75 5.15
N SER A 106 -2.38 -1.54 4.63
CA SER A 106 -2.68 -2.86 5.16
C SER A 106 -1.65 -3.90 4.71
N SER A 107 -1.25 -3.83 3.44
CA SER A 107 -0.34 -4.81 2.83
C SER A 107 1.07 -4.74 3.38
N THR A 108 1.57 -3.56 3.77
CA THR A 108 2.90 -3.37 4.36
C THR A 108 3.07 -4.15 5.66
N ALA A 109 2.10 -4.08 6.57
CA ALA A 109 2.15 -4.82 7.81
C ALA A 109 2.06 -6.34 7.59
N VAL A 110 1.14 -6.78 6.71
CA VAL A 110 1.02 -8.20 6.33
C VAL A 110 2.32 -8.70 5.72
N VAL A 111 2.90 -7.98 4.76
CA VAL A 111 4.19 -8.34 4.15
C VAL A 111 5.31 -8.39 5.18
N GLY A 112 5.33 -7.46 6.12
CA GLY A 112 6.31 -7.46 7.21
C GLY A 112 6.24 -8.71 8.07
N VAL A 113 5.03 -9.13 8.46
CA VAL A 113 4.80 -10.38 9.19
C VAL A 113 5.20 -11.59 8.36
N LEU A 114 4.80 -11.66 7.08
CA LEU A 114 5.17 -12.77 6.21
C LEU A 114 6.69 -12.89 6.03
N LYS A 115 7.40 -11.77 5.84
CA LYS A 115 8.87 -11.75 5.75
C LYS A 115 9.54 -12.14 7.07
N ALA A 116 8.97 -11.78 8.23
CA ALA A 116 9.45 -12.21 9.52
C ALA A 116 9.34 -13.74 9.69
N LEU A 117 8.18 -14.31 9.34
CA LEU A 117 7.95 -15.75 9.37
C LEU A 117 8.82 -16.51 8.36
N GLU A 118 9.03 -15.94 7.17
CA GLU A 118 9.96 -16.45 6.15
C GLU A 118 11.40 -16.52 6.67
N ASP A 119 11.87 -15.44 7.30
CA ASP A 119 13.21 -15.36 7.91
C ASP A 119 13.37 -16.40 9.05
N LEU A 120 12.38 -16.49 9.95
CA LEU A 120 12.39 -17.41 11.08
C LEU A 120 12.36 -18.88 10.68
N LYS A 121 11.64 -19.22 9.60
CA LYS A 121 11.58 -20.58 9.07
C LYS A 121 12.67 -20.89 8.04
N ASN A 122 13.45 -19.90 7.64
CA ASN A 122 14.47 -20.00 6.59
C ASN A 122 13.91 -20.58 5.27
N ILE A 123 12.76 -20.07 4.83
CA ILE A 123 12.08 -20.44 3.58
C ILE A 123 11.97 -19.22 2.65
N ARG A 124 11.45 -19.44 1.44
CA ARG A 124 11.06 -18.37 0.50
C ARG A 124 9.60 -18.58 0.10
N LEU A 125 8.82 -17.49 0.22
CA LEU A 125 7.43 -17.47 -0.19
C LEU A 125 7.35 -17.27 -1.71
N ASP A 126 6.56 -18.08 -2.37
CA ASP A 126 6.33 -17.95 -3.81
C ASP A 126 5.20 -16.95 -4.13
N ASN A 127 5.14 -16.55 -5.41
CA ASN A 127 4.16 -15.56 -5.85
C ASN A 127 2.71 -16.10 -5.78
N ARG A 128 2.52 -17.42 -5.90
CA ARG A 128 1.20 -18.05 -5.77
C ARG A 128 0.64 -17.89 -4.36
N PHE A 129 1.48 -18.15 -3.35
CA PHE A 129 1.11 -17.95 -1.96
C PHE A 129 0.82 -16.47 -1.68
N LEU A 130 1.73 -15.57 -2.08
CA LEU A 130 1.58 -14.12 -1.87
C LEU A 130 0.28 -13.59 -2.49
N SER A 131 -0.03 -13.97 -3.73
CA SER A 131 -1.27 -13.57 -4.42
C SER A 131 -2.53 -14.11 -3.76
N SER A 132 -2.44 -15.27 -3.08
CA SER A 132 -3.57 -15.84 -2.34
C SER A 132 -3.95 -15.02 -1.10
N ILE A 133 -3.02 -14.22 -0.57
CA ILE A 133 -3.25 -13.36 0.59
C ILE A 133 -4.01 -12.08 0.19
N GLY A 134 -3.61 -11.46 -0.92
CA GLY A 134 -4.23 -10.24 -1.44
C GLY A 134 -3.51 -9.68 -2.66
N SER A 135 -4.22 -8.91 -3.48
CA SER A 135 -3.73 -8.39 -4.77
C SER A 135 -2.53 -7.45 -4.65
N ASP A 136 -2.43 -6.67 -3.58
CA ASP A 136 -1.30 -5.75 -3.35
C ASP A 136 -0.08 -6.44 -2.67
N ILE A 137 -0.25 -7.67 -2.16
CA ILE A 137 0.81 -8.36 -1.41
C ILE A 137 2.04 -8.65 -2.28
N PRO A 138 1.92 -9.18 -3.52
CA PRO A 138 3.08 -9.47 -4.35
C PRO A 138 3.94 -8.24 -4.65
N VAL A 139 3.32 -7.10 -4.99
CA VAL A 139 4.04 -5.88 -5.35
C VAL A 139 4.68 -5.20 -4.13
N VAL A 140 4.02 -5.18 -2.98
CA VAL A 140 4.60 -4.67 -1.72
C VAL A 140 5.74 -5.57 -1.23
N TYR A 141 5.59 -6.89 -1.36
CA TYR A 141 6.65 -7.84 -1.01
C TYR A 141 7.91 -7.65 -1.88
N ARG A 142 7.71 -7.41 -3.17
CA ARG A 142 8.81 -7.15 -4.11
C ARG A 142 9.47 -5.79 -3.85
N GLY A 143 8.69 -4.73 -3.64
CA GLY A 143 9.19 -3.34 -3.57
C GLY A 143 9.71 -2.83 -4.92
N GLY A 144 10.31 -1.63 -4.95
CA GLY A 144 10.88 -1.01 -6.14
C GLY A 144 9.84 -0.46 -7.13
N HIS A 145 10.21 -0.32 -8.40
CA HIS A 145 9.36 0.17 -9.49
C HIS A 145 8.85 -1.00 -10.33
N ASN A 146 7.54 -1.12 -10.52
CA ASN A 146 6.94 -2.29 -11.14
C ASN A 146 5.75 -1.93 -12.04
N ARG A 147 5.53 -2.76 -13.07
CA ARG A 147 4.24 -2.93 -13.73
C ARG A 147 3.51 -4.10 -13.10
N VAL A 148 2.25 -3.90 -12.78
CA VAL A 148 1.39 -4.94 -12.16
C VAL A 148 0.20 -5.18 -13.07
N THR A 149 0.01 -6.43 -13.47
CA THR A 149 -1.08 -6.84 -14.36
C THR A 149 -1.87 -8.03 -13.81
N GLY A 150 -2.85 -8.51 -14.59
CA GLY A 150 -3.76 -9.56 -14.15
C GLY A 150 -4.69 -9.08 -13.06
N VAL A 151 -4.92 -9.86 -12.03
CA VAL A 151 -5.69 -9.48 -10.83
C VAL A 151 -4.79 -8.93 -9.71
N GLY A 152 -3.62 -8.39 -10.05
CA GLY A 152 -2.56 -7.98 -9.12
C GLY A 152 -1.50 -9.06 -8.91
N ASP A 153 -1.59 -10.17 -9.62
CA ASP A 153 -0.80 -11.38 -9.45
C ASP A 153 0.45 -11.46 -10.34
N VAL A 154 0.54 -10.62 -11.37
CA VAL A 154 1.71 -10.54 -12.24
C VAL A 154 2.46 -9.25 -11.96
N VAL A 155 3.68 -9.35 -11.44
CA VAL A 155 4.53 -8.21 -11.06
C VAL A 155 5.84 -8.26 -11.83
N GLU A 156 6.05 -7.29 -12.72
CA GLU A 156 7.23 -7.14 -13.55
C GLU A 156 8.04 -5.93 -13.08
N ALA A 157 9.35 -6.12 -12.85
CA ALA A 157 10.22 -5.01 -12.50
C ALA A 157 10.38 -4.07 -13.68
N LEU A 158 10.34 -2.78 -13.40
CA LEU A 158 10.72 -1.71 -14.31
C LEU A 158 12.05 -1.09 -13.87
N GLU A 159 12.66 -0.30 -14.78
CA GLU A 159 13.83 0.48 -14.43
C GLU A 159 13.52 1.44 -13.26
N PRO A 160 14.46 1.59 -12.32
CA PRO A 160 14.27 2.51 -11.20
C PRO A 160 14.00 3.94 -11.66
N ILE A 161 13.12 4.63 -10.97
CA ILE A 161 12.88 6.06 -11.16
C ILE A 161 13.24 6.83 -9.90
N PHE A 162 13.69 8.08 -10.07
CA PHE A 162 14.03 8.97 -8.97
C PHE A 162 13.07 10.15 -8.97
N LYS A 163 12.11 10.14 -8.06
CA LYS A 163 11.05 11.15 -7.95
C LYS A 163 10.79 11.50 -6.49
N HIS A 164 10.28 12.71 -6.28
CA HIS A 164 9.78 13.20 -4.99
C HIS A 164 8.27 13.29 -5.04
N PHE A 165 7.63 13.05 -3.90
CA PHE A 165 6.18 12.97 -3.80
C PHE A 165 5.65 13.81 -2.65
N VAL A 166 4.55 14.51 -2.92
CA VAL A 166 3.66 15.05 -1.87
C VAL A 166 2.39 14.23 -1.89
N ILE A 167 2.09 13.56 -0.79
CA ILE A 167 0.93 12.67 -0.65
C ILE A 167 -0.04 13.31 0.34
N LEU A 168 -1.29 13.48 -0.07
CA LEU A 168 -2.38 13.96 0.78
C LEU A 168 -3.37 12.84 1.05
N VAL A 169 -3.72 12.65 2.32
CA VAL A 169 -4.69 11.66 2.77
C VAL A 169 -5.69 12.31 3.71
N LYS A 170 -6.99 12.09 3.47
CA LYS A 170 -8.07 12.48 4.38
C LYS A 170 -9.19 11.45 4.34
N GLY A 171 -9.38 10.74 5.43
CA GLY A 171 -10.26 9.57 5.50
C GLY A 171 -9.74 8.40 4.65
N GLY A 172 -10.62 7.46 4.34
CA GLY A 172 -10.31 6.28 3.54
C GLY A 172 -11.34 6.04 2.44
N VAL A 173 -11.01 5.13 1.52
CA VAL A 173 -11.93 4.58 0.51
C VAL A 173 -11.92 3.06 0.62
N ASP A 174 -13.09 2.47 0.78
CA ASP A 174 -13.25 1.01 0.70
C ASP A 174 -13.06 0.57 -0.76
N SER A 175 -12.04 -0.24 -1.01
CA SER A 175 -11.69 -0.68 -2.37
C SER A 175 -12.82 -1.45 -3.03
N GLY A 176 -13.49 -2.36 -2.30
CA GLY A 176 -14.61 -3.12 -2.85
C GLY A 176 -15.78 -2.23 -3.25
N LYS A 177 -16.05 -1.18 -2.46
CA LYS A 177 -17.08 -0.19 -2.80
C LYS A 177 -16.67 0.63 -4.03
N ALA A 178 -15.39 1.02 -4.14
CA ALA A 178 -14.89 1.78 -5.28
C ALA A 178 -15.01 0.99 -6.59
N TYR A 179 -14.66 -0.31 -6.60
CA TYR A 179 -14.83 -1.16 -7.78
C TYR A 179 -16.30 -1.35 -8.17
N ARG A 180 -17.19 -1.62 -7.20
CA ARG A 180 -18.63 -1.73 -7.50
C ARG A 180 -19.20 -0.45 -8.09
N LEU A 181 -18.83 0.69 -7.53
CA LEU A 181 -19.30 1.97 -8.06
C LEU A 181 -18.69 2.28 -9.44
N TYR A 182 -17.43 1.90 -9.68
CA TYR A 182 -16.83 1.99 -11.01
C TYR A 182 -17.65 1.19 -12.05
N ASP A 183 -18.11 -0.01 -11.73
CA ASP A 183 -18.94 -0.82 -12.63
C ASP A 183 -20.25 -0.10 -13.00
N GLU A 184 -20.76 0.75 -12.13
CA GLU A 184 -22.00 1.52 -12.35
C GLU A 184 -21.78 2.81 -13.14
N ILE A 185 -20.71 3.57 -12.84
CA ILE A 185 -20.51 4.94 -13.37
C ILE A 185 -19.35 5.07 -14.36
N GLY A 186 -18.55 4.04 -14.53
CA GLY A 186 -17.38 4.02 -15.42
C GLY A 186 -16.23 4.92 -14.95
N ALA A 187 -15.19 4.99 -15.79
CA ALA A 187 -14.00 5.81 -15.56
C ALA A 187 -14.16 7.25 -16.07
N GLU A 188 -13.35 8.14 -15.51
CA GLU A 188 -13.10 9.48 -16.02
C GLU A 188 -11.63 9.83 -15.73
N CYS A 189 -10.96 10.52 -16.68
CA CYS A 189 -9.57 10.92 -16.52
C CYS A 189 -9.50 12.36 -16.00
N PHE A 190 -8.83 12.55 -14.86
CA PHE A 190 -8.75 13.86 -14.19
C PHE A 190 -7.36 14.52 -14.28
N GLY A 191 -6.45 13.99 -15.10
CA GLY A 191 -5.10 14.55 -15.22
C GLY A 191 -4.23 13.77 -16.21
N PRO A 192 -2.93 14.02 -16.22
CA PRO A 192 -2.00 13.38 -17.14
C PRO A 192 -1.83 11.87 -16.90
N ARG A 193 -2.12 11.43 -15.67
CA ARG A 193 -2.03 10.02 -15.27
C ARG A 193 -3.40 9.43 -15.06
N ARG A 194 -3.59 8.22 -15.59
CA ARG A 194 -4.84 7.49 -15.52
C ARG A 194 -5.01 6.79 -14.18
N ASN A 195 -6.18 6.97 -13.55
CA ASN A 195 -6.68 6.10 -12.51
C ASN A 195 -8.19 5.92 -12.69
N ASP A 196 -8.61 4.74 -13.16
CA ASP A 196 -10.00 4.45 -13.52
C ASP A 196 -10.94 4.45 -12.32
N LEU A 197 -10.42 4.30 -11.09
CA LEU A 197 -11.21 4.35 -9.86
C LEU A 197 -11.41 5.75 -9.30
N GLU A 198 -10.72 6.78 -9.83
CA GLU A 198 -10.76 8.11 -9.22
C GLU A 198 -12.15 8.74 -9.21
N LYS A 199 -12.95 8.54 -10.28
CA LYS A 199 -14.33 9.00 -10.31
C LYS A 199 -15.16 8.40 -9.17
N ALA A 200 -15.12 7.08 -9.04
CA ALA A 200 -15.82 6.38 -7.96
C ALA A 200 -15.31 6.79 -6.57
N ALA A 201 -14.00 6.98 -6.42
CA ALA A 201 -13.41 7.41 -5.16
C ALA A 201 -13.86 8.80 -4.74
N ARG A 202 -14.01 9.74 -5.68
CA ARG A 202 -14.51 11.11 -5.43
C ARG A 202 -15.96 11.13 -4.94
N GLU A 203 -16.80 10.24 -5.47
CA GLU A 203 -18.19 10.09 -5.01
C GLU A 203 -18.26 9.48 -3.59
N ILE A 204 -17.37 8.54 -3.28
CA ILE A 204 -17.32 7.90 -1.94
C ILE A 204 -16.71 8.85 -0.90
N ASN A 205 -15.66 9.57 -1.27
CA ASN A 205 -14.92 10.48 -0.40
C ASN A 205 -14.56 11.79 -1.15
N PRO A 206 -15.34 12.86 -0.98
CA PRO A 206 -15.11 14.14 -1.65
C PRO A 206 -13.75 14.77 -1.36
N ALA A 207 -13.06 14.38 -0.27
CA ALA A 207 -11.72 14.86 0.03
C ALA A 207 -10.68 14.45 -1.03
N VAL A 208 -10.95 13.42 -1.83
CA VAL A 208 -10.10 13.05 -2.99
C VAL A 208 -10.08 14.18 -4.03
N LYS A 209 -11.25 14.75 -4.35
CA LYS A 209 -11.36 15.91 -5.24
C LYS A 209 -10.66 17.13 -4.64
N GLU A 210 -10.95 17.44 -3.37
CA GLU A 210 -10.35 18.56 -2.63
C GLU A 210 -8.81 18.47 -2.63
N ALA A 211 -8.25 17.30 -2.34
CA ALA A 211 -6.80 17.06 -2.34
C ALA A 211 -6.16 17.36 -3.71
N ARG A 212 -6.78 16.89 -4.80
CA ARG A 212 -6.28 17.15 -6.14
C ARG A 212 -6.29 18.65 -6.46
N GLU A 213 -7.42 19.32 -6.22
CA GLU A 213 -7.56 20.77 -6.48
C GLU A 213 -6.53 21.59 -5.69
N ILE A 214 -6.25 21.22 -4.44
CA ILE A 214 -5.19 21.87 -3.64
C ILE A 214 -3.83 21.69 -4.31
N LEU A 215 -3.44 20.47 -4.67
CA LEU A 215 -2.14 20.19 -5.27
C LEU A 215 -1.97 20.94 -6.61
N GLU A 216 -2.98 20.90 -7.48
CA GLU A 216 -2.98 21.58 -8.79
C GLU A 216 -2.92 23.10 -8.63
N ASN A 217 -3.70 23.70 -7.70
CA ASN A 217 -3.68 25.13 -7.40
C ASN A 217 -2.34 25.60 -6.80
N LEU A 218 -1.60 24.71 -6.14
CA LEU A 218 -0.26 24.95 -5.64
C LEU A 218 0.83 24.80 -6.73
N GLY A 219 0.43 24.44 -7.96
CA GLY A 219 1.30 24.37 -9.13
C GLY A 219 1.83 22.98 -9.46
N ALA A 220 1.36 21.92 -8.78
CA ALA A 220 1.70 20.55 -9.17
C ALA A 220 1.06 20.20 -10.53
N LYS A 221 1.89 19.77 -11.48
CA LYS A 221 1.45 19.44 -12.86
C LYS A 221 1.20 17.95 -13.06
N ASP A 222 1.83 17.11 -12.27
CA ASP A 222 1.72 15.66 -12.34
C ASP A 222 1.05 15.15 -11.04
N VAL A 223 -0.27 14.97 -11.10
CA VAL A 223 -1.10 14.56 -9.95
C VAL A 223 -1.90 13.33 -10.30
N VAL A 224 -1.92 12.35 -9.39
CA VAL A 224 -2.65 11.07 -9.54
C VAL A 224 -3.23 10.63 -8.21
N MET A 225 -4.39 9.98 -8.23
CA MET A 225 -4.87 9.22 -7.08
C MET A 225 -4.16 7.86 -7.02
N SER A 226 -3.71 7.44 -5.85
CA SER A 226 -3.07 6.14 -5.65
C SER A 226 -4.07 5.04 -5.29
N GLY A 227 -4.02 3.93 -6.00
CA GLY A 227 -4.90 2.78 -5.78
C GLY A 227 -6.38 3.15 -5.89
N SER A 228 -7.19 2.66 -4.97
CA SER A 228 -8.61 3.03 -4.84
C SER A 228 -8.84 4.34 -4.08
N GLY A 229 -7.77 5.04 -3.70
CA GLY A 229 -7.80 6.25 -2.88
C GLY A 229 -7.76 5.88 -1.37
N SER A 230 -7.80 6.87 -0.47
CA SER A 230 -8.04 8.31 -0.66
C SER A 230 -6.77 9.12 -1.00
N ALA A 231 -5.57 8.52 -1.00
CA ALA A 231 -4.33 9.26 -1.26
C ALA A 231 -4.32 9.88 -2.65
N VAL A 232 -4.10 11.19 -2.70
CA VAL A 232 -3.78 11.92 -3.93
C VAL A 232 -2.33 12.37 -3.85
N VAL A 233 -1.60 12.16 -4.93
CA VAL A 233 -0.15 12.24 -4.99
C VAL A 233 0.28 13.21 -6.06
N ALA A 234 1.07 14.21 -5.70
CA ALA A 234 1.79 15.05 -6.63
C ALA A 234 3.23 14.55 -6.78
N ILE A 235 3.73 14.54 -8.00
CA ILE A 235 5.02 13.97 -8.40
C ILE A 235 5.93 15.10 -8.89
N PHE A 236 7.18 15.10 -8.42
CA PHE A 236 8.18 16.13 -8.71
C PHE A 236 9.52 15.51 -9.08
N ASP A 237 10.29 16.21 -9.92
CA ASP A 237 11.64 15.81 -10.29
C ASP A 237 12.67 16.15 -9.22
N ASP A 238 12.40 17.13 -8.35
CA ASP A 238 13.31 17.61 -7.33
C ASP A 238 12.61 17.85 -5.98
N GLU A 239 13.40 17.77 -4.92
CA GLU A 239 12.94 17.92 -3.53
C GLU A 239 12.47 19.34 -3.21
N ALA A 240 13.10 20.36 -3.76
CA ALA A 240 12.79 21.75 -3.44
C ALA A 240 11.38 22.12 -3.92
N SER A 241 11.03 21.68 -5.15
CA SER A 241 9.68 21.84 -5.71
C SER A 241 8.63 21.10 -4.88
N ALA A 242 8.89 19.83 -4.51
CA ALA A 242 7.99 19.06 -3.66
C ALA A 242 7.81 19.73 -2.28
N LYS A 243 8.90 20.15 -1.64
CA LYS A 243 8.86 20.81 -0.35
C LYS A 243 8.11 22.15 -0.38
N SER A 244 8.29 22.94 -1.42
CA SER A 244 7.58 24.22 -1.61
C SER A 244 6.05 24.05 -1.66
N VAL A 245 5.57 22.95 -2.25
CA VAL A 245 4.14 22.61 -2.26
C VAL A 245 3.72 22.07 -0.89
N PHE A 246 4.49 21.13 -0.33
CA PHE A 246 4.20 20.50 0.95
C PHE A 246 4.02 21.49 2.10
N ASP A 247 4.90 22.49 2.22
CA ASP A 247 4.90 23.47 3.32
C ASP A 247 3.64 24.35 3.32
N ARG A 248 2.94 24.48 2.18
CA ARG A 248 1.75 25.34 1.99
C ARG A 248 0.41 24.59 2.19
N ILE A 249 0.44 23.31 2.54
CA ILE A 249 -0.76 22.49 2.67
C ILE A 249 -1.15 22.37 4.14
N ASP A 250 -2.43 22.57 4.44
CA ASP A 250 -3.05 22.36 5.74
C ASP A 250 -4.33 21.50 5.61
N GLY A 251 -4.80 20.94 6.73
CA GLY A 251 -6.07 20.22 6.81
C GLY A 251 -6.09 18.80 6.26
N PHE A 252 -4.92 18.25 5.92
CA PHE A 252 -4.72 16.86 5.47
C PHE A 252 -3.63 16.17 6.28
N ASN A 253 -3.71 14.85 6.39
CA ASN A 253 -2.52 14.06 6.68
C ASN A 253 -1.62 14.12 5.44
N LYS A 254 -0.43 14.70 5.58
CA LYS A 254 0.47 14.94 4.45
C LYS A 254 1.82 14.28 4.65
N PHE A 255 2.37 13.77 3.57
CA PHE A 255 3.70 13.13 3.57
C PHE A 255 4.54 13.73 2.45
N LEU A 256 5.79 14.06 2.77
CA LEU A 256 6.84 14.37 1.80
C LEU A 256 7.76 13.15 1.76
N THR A 257 7.92 12.58 0.57
CA THR A 257 8.70 11.35 0.40
C THR A 257 9.34 11.28 -0.98
N LYS A 258 10.12 10.23 -1.21
CA LYS A 258 10.80 9.97 -2.48
C LYS A 258 10.87 8.48 -2.78
N THR A 259 11.24 8.12 -3.99
CA THR A 259 11.75 6.79 -4.33
C THR A 259 13.12 6.57 -3.70
N PHE A 260 13.58 5.33 -3.59
CA PHE A 260 14.89 4.94 -3.04
C PHE A 260 15.54 3.85 -3.90
#